data_4e3248088d0c3fdbbc0425a73768f758
#
_entry.id   4e3248088d0c3fdbbc0425a73768f758
#
_cell.length_a   1.000
_cell.length_b   1.000
_cell.length_c   1.000
_cell.angle_alpha   90.00
_cell.angle_beta   90.00
_cell.angle_gamma   90.00
#
_symmetry.space_group_name_H-M   'P 1'
#
loop_
_entity.id
_entity.type
_entity.pdbx_description
1 polymer ?
#
loop_
_entity_poly.entity_id
_entity_poly.type
_entity_poly.pdbx_seq_one_letter_code
_entity_poly.pdbx_strand_id
1 'polypeptide(L)'
;MDVSKASLLAATFLLAGLLPVALAASGTATFYTPPYVPSACYGFQNRGVMIAAASDAIWDNRAACGRRYRVTCRGPTNQGVLQPCTGRSVDVTIVDYCPAGCQGTIDLSQEAFAAIANPDAGKILIDYTR
;
A
#
# COMPACT_ATOMS: atom_id res chain seq x y z
N MET A 1 -26.07 46.50 -11.43
CA MET A 1 -25.14 45.52 -11.00
C MET A 1 -25.82 44.20 -10.77
N ASP A 2 -25.19 43.18 -11.19
CA ASP A 2 -25.84 41.88 -11.29
C ASP A 2 -25.31 40.91 -10.20
N VAL A 3 -26.03 40.90 -9.08
CA VAL A 3 -25.69 40.05 -7.92
C VAL A 3 -25.86 38.57 -8.27
N SER A 4 -26.76 38.21 -9.17
CA SER A 4 -26.98 36.79 -9.51
C SER A 4 -25.80 36.17 -10.26
N LYS A 5 -25.05 36.96 -11.05
CA LYS A 5 -23.84 36.47 -11.72
C LYS A 5 -22.74 36.11 -10.73
N ALA A 6 -22.56 36.93 -9.70
CA ALA A 6 -21.57 36.65 -8.65
C ALA A 6 -21.93 35.38 -7.90
N SER A 7 -23.20 35.14 -7.59
CA SER A 7 -23.67 33.93 -6.92
C SER A 7 -23.43 32.68 -7.76
N LEU A 8 -23.67 32.73 -9.06
CA LEU A 8 -23.43 31.61 -9.96
C LEU A 8 -21.93 31.24 -10.04
N LEU A 9 -21.04 32.21 -10.10
CA LEU A 9 -19.61 32.00 -10.11
C LEU A 9 -19.15 31.30 -8.82
N ALA A 10 -19.65 31.73 -7.66
CA ALA A 10 -19.31 31.16 -6.38
C ALA A 10 -19.77 29.68 -6.31
N ALA A 11 -20.98 29.39 -6.80
CA ALA A 11 -21.48 28.01 -6.82
C ALA A 11 -20.63 27.09 -7.70
N THR A 12 -20.21 27.55 -8.88
CA THR A 12 -19.34 26.77 -9.76
C THR A 12 -17.99 26.48 -9.11
N PHE A 13 -17.43 27.44 -8.41
CA PHE A 13 -16.15 27.30 -7.72
C PHE A 13 -16.23 26.24 -6.61
N LEU A 14 -17.31 26.24 -5.83
CA LEU A 14 -17.54 25.24 -4.78
C LEU A 14 -17.63 23.84 -5.33
N LEU A 15 -18.30 23.63 -6.47
CA LEU A 15 -18.40 22.31 -7.11
C LEU A 15 -17.02 21.79 -7.55
N ALA A 16 -16.15 22.67 -8.06
CA ALA A 16 -14.80 22.29 -8.46
C ALA A 16 -13.96 21.81 -7.26
N GLY A 17 -14.25 22.27 -6.03
CA GLY A 17 -13.55 21.88 -4.81
C GLY A 17 -14.00 20.54 -4.20
N LEU A 18 -15.00 19.86 -4.79
CA LEU A 18 -15.58 18.63 -4.23
C LEU A 18 -15.04 17.34 -4.88
N LEU A 19 -13.90 17.41 -5.58
CA LEU A 19 -13.28 16.22 -6.14
C LEU A 19 -12.77 15.30 -5.03
N PRO A 20 -13.00 13.97 -5.15
CA PRO A 20 -12.51 13.03 -4.15
C PRO A 20 -10.98 13.00 -4.13
N VAL A 21 -10.42 12.93 -2.93
CA VAL A 21 -8.98 12.79 -2.71
C VAL A 21 -8.73 11.42 -2.08
N ALA A 22 -7.80 10.66 -2.67
CA ALA A 22 -7.36 9.42 -2.07
C ALA A 22 -6.51 9.73 -0.84
N LEU A 23 -6.86 9.14 0.30
CA LEU A 23 -6.12 9.30 1.56
C LEU A 23 -5.21 8.10 1.75
N ALA A 24 -3.96 8.37 2.16
CA ALA A 24 -3.03 7.33 2.55
C ALA A 24 -3.40 6.79 3.92
N ALA A 25 -3.35 5.48 4.07
CA ALA A 25 -3.39 4.83 5.36
C ALA A 25 -1.97 4.55 5.85
N SER A 26 -1.78 4.50 7.16
CA SER A 26 -0.50 4.21 7.77
C SER A 26 -0.49 2.78 8.31
N GLY A 27 0.67 2.14 8.24
CA GLY A 27 0.86 0.79 8.75
C GLY A 27 2.32 0.40 8.75
N THR A 28 2.58 -0.89 8.71
CA THR A 28 3.92 -1.45 8.65
C THR A 28 4.02 -2.44 7.51
N ALA A 29 5.23 -2.62 6.98
CA ALA A 29 5.51 -3.65 5.99
C ALA A 29 6.64 -4.53 6.46
N THR A 30 6.49 -5.79 6.18
CA THR A 30 7.49 -6.84 6.24
C THR A 30 7.72 -7.40 4.85
N PHE A 31 8.52 -8.44 4.69
CA PHE A 31 8.64 -9.09 3.39
C PHE A 31 8.71 -10.60 3.54
N TYR A 32 8.36 -11.28 2.45
CA TYR A 32 8.49 -12.72 2.32
C TYR A 32 9.25 -13.06 1.04
N THR A 33 9.75 -14.27 0.99
CA THR A 33 10.66 -14.73 -0.07
C THR A 33 10.00 -15.79 -0.94
N PRO A 34 10.52 -16.03 -2.17
CA PRO A 34 9.99 -17.11 -3.00
C PRO A 34 10.08 -18.48 -2.30
N PRO A 35 9.22 -19.43 -2.71
CA PRO A 35 8.29 -19.34 -3.83
C PRO A 35 7.06 -18.48 -3.51
N TYR A 36 6.52 -17.76 -4.52
CA TYR A 36 5.33 -16.94 -4.37
C TYR A 36 4.04 -17.65 -4.78
N VAL A 37 4.17 -18.87 -5.27
CA VAL A 37 3.06 -19.74 -5.62
C VAL A 37 3.20 -21.08 -4.90
N PRO A 38 2.08 -21.71 -4.48
CA PRO A 38 0.71 -21.25 -4.65
C PRO A 38 0.39 -20.04 -3.78
N SER A 39 -0.45 -19.13 -4.26
CA SER A 39 -0.95 -18.01 -3.49
C SER A 39 -2.41 -18.21 -3.13
N ALA A 40 -2.87 -17.52 -2.06
CA ALA A 40 -4.26 -17.64 -1.62
C ALA A 40 -5.25 -17.13 -2.67
N CYS A 41 -4.87 -16.09 -3.43
CA CYS A 41 -5.75 -15.48 -4.41
C CYS A 41 -5.76 -16.18 -5.76
N TYR A 42 -4.63 -16.73 -6.20
CA TYR A 42 -4.45 -17.16 -7.58
C TYR A 42 -3.84 -18.57 -7.74
N GLY A 43 -3.68 -19.31 -6.64
CA GLY A 43 -3.11 -20.66 -6.71
C GLY A 43 -1.71 -20.65 -7.33
N PHE A 44 -1.51 -21.50 -8.35
CA PHE A 44 -0.20 -21.63 -9.00
C PHE A 44 0.02 -20.62 -10.14
N GLN A 45 -0.91 -19.68 -10.36
CA GLN A 45 -0.75 -18.65 -11.38
C GLN A 45 0.35 -17.66 -10.97
N ASN A 46 1.34 -17.49 -11.82
CA ASN A 46 2.41 -16.51 -11.61
C ASN A 46 1.90 -15.09 -11.89
N ARG A 47 1.98 -14.23 -10.88
CA ARG A 47 1.53 -12.83 -10.97
C ARG A 47 2.70 -11.86 -10.92
N GLY A 48 3.92 -12.33 -11.21
CA GLY A 48 5.12 -11.49 -11.16
C GLY A 48 5.70 -11.37 -9.76
N VAL A 49 6.53 -10.36 -9.55
CA VAL A 49 7.26 -10.16 -8.29
C VAL A 49 6.86 -8.86 -7.56
N MET A 50 6.16 -7.93 -8.22
CA MET A 50 5.63 -6.74 -7.55
C MET A 50 4.29 -7.06 -6.89
N ILE A 51 4.34 -7.89 -5.87
CA ILE A 51 3.21 -8.52 -5.22
C ILE A 51 3.32 -8.42 -3.70
N ALA A 52 2.21 -8.65 -3.03
CA ALA A 52 2.17 -8.62 -1.58
C ALA A 52 1.08 -9.55 -1.03
N ALA A 53 1.22 -9.88 0.24
CA ALA A 53 0.21 -10.57 1.03
C ALA A 53 -0.47 -9.56 1.97
N ALA A 54 -1.78 -9.68 2.11
CA ALA A 54 -2.56 -8.86 3.01
C ALA A 54 -2.67 -9.49 4.39
N SER A 55 -2.44 -8.71 5.44
CA SER A 55 -2.80 -9.11 6.79
C SER A 55 -4.31 -9.05 7.00
N ASP A 56 -4.79 -9.55 8.15
CA ASP A 56 -6.20 -9.47 8.50
C ASP A 56 -6.75 -8.05 8.44
N ALA A 57 -5.91 -7.04 8.73
CA ALA A 57 -6.32 -5.64 8.72
C ALA A 57 -6.87 -5.17 7.37
N ILE A 58 -6.40 -5.75 6.26
CA ILE A 58 -6.79 -5.33 4.91
C ILE A 58 -7.29 -6.48 4.02
N TRP A 59 -7.35 -7.70 4.55
CA TRP A 59 -7.77 -8.88 3.78
C TRP A 59 -9.23 -8.79 3.30
N ASP A 60 -10.10 -8.29 4.15
CA ASP A 60 -11.50 -7.99 3.79
C ASP A 60 -12.21 -9.20 3.16
N ASN A 61 -12.12 -10.37 3.81
CA ASN A 61 -12.75 -11.62 3.35
C ASN A 61 -12.43 -11.94 1.88
N ARG A 62 -11.16 -11.84 1.48
CA ARG A 62 -10.66 -12.07 0.11
C ARG A 62 -10.97 -10.94 -0.88
N ALA A 63 -11.72 -9.92 -0.50
CA ALA A 63 -11.95 -8.79 -1.39
C ALA A 63 -10.65 -8.06 -1.75
N ALA A 64 -9.62 -8.19 -0.92
CA ALA A 64 -8.30 -7.63 -1.19
C ALA A 64 -7.58 -8.27 -2.39
N CYS A 65 -7.96 -9.49 -2.79
CA CYS A 65 -7.33 -10.17 -3.93
C CYS A 65 -7.40 -9.30 -5.19
N GLY A 66 -6.25 -9.01 -5.78
CA GLY A 66 -6.16 -8.20 -6.99
C GLY A 66 -6.13 -6.69 -6.73
N ARG A 67 -6.34 -6.22 -5.50
CA ARG A 67 -6.21 -4.80 -5.18
C ARG A 67 -4.76 -4.36 -5.37
N ARG A 68 -4.61 -3.17 -5.90
CA ARG A 68 -3.29 -2.55 -6.05
C ARG A 68 -3.12 -1.46 -5.02
N TYR A 69 -1.93 -1.44 -4.41
CA TYR A 69 -1.55 -0.41 -3.44
C TYR A 69 -0.23 0.22 -3.87
N ARG A 70 -0.17 1.55 -3.74
CA ARG A 70 1.10 2.25 -3.76
C ARG A 70 1.62 2.31 -2.33
N VAL A 71 2.83 1.80 -2.11
CA VAL A 71 3.46 1.69 -0.80
C VAL A 71 4.68 2.59 -0.74
N THR A 72 4.75 3.41 0.28
CA THR A 72 5.86 4.34 0.51
C THR A 72 6.45 4.07 1.88
N CYS A 73 7.77 3.90 1.95
CA CYS A 73 8.49 3.77 3.23
C CYS A 73 8.50 5.12 3.94
N ARG A 74 8.14 5.11 5.24
CA ARG A 74 8.10 6.33 6.06
C ARG A 74 9.20 6.38 7.10
N GLY A 75 9.78 5.27 7.45
CA GLY A 75 10.86 5.27 8.42
C GLY A 75 11.10 3.92 9.05
N PRO A 76 12.00 3.90 10.03
CA PRO A 76 12.36 2.69 10.73
C PRO A 76 11.32 2.28 11.76
N THR A 77 11.38 1.01 12.14
CA THR A 77 10.82 0.50 13.39
C THR A 77 11.96 0.37 14.41
N ASN A 78 11.72 -0.32 15.53
CA ASN A 78 12.75 -0.53 16.55
C ASN A 78 13.72 -1.69 16.22
N GLN A 79 13.84 -2.09 14.94
CA GLN A 79 14.53 -3.32 14.54
C GLN A 79 15.91 -3.08 13.93
N GLY A 80 16.52 -1.91 14.11
CA GLY A 80 17.95 -1.74 13.93
C GLY A 80 18.43 -0.80 12.84
N VAL A 81 17.86 -0.80 11.63
CA VAL A 81 18.33 0.11 10.58
C VAL A 81 17.67 1.47 10.75
N LEU A 82 18.46 2.53 10.95
CA LEU A 82 17.95 3.85 11.31
C LEU A 82 17.35 4.62 10.14
N GLN A 83 17.88 4.42 8.92
CA GLN A 83 17.39 5.09 7.71
C GLN A 83 17.14 4.06 6.61
N PRO A 84 16.07 3.28 6.73
CA PRO A 84 15.83 2.19 5.80
C PRO A 84 15.29 2.62 4.44
N CYS A 85 14.63 3.78 4.35
CA CYS A 85 13.89 4.15 3.14
C CYS A 85 14.80 4.59 2.00
N THR A 86 14.49 4.13 0.77
CA THR A 86 15.23 4.52 -0.43
C THR A 86 14.74 5.83 -1.05
N GLY A 87 13.58 6.33 -0.63
CA GLY A 87 12.92 7.48 -1.24
C GLY A 87 11.99 7.12 -2.41
N ARG A 88 11.91 5.84 -2.77
CA ARG A 88 11.05 5.34 -3.86
C ARG A 88 9.77 4.77 -3.30
N SER A 89 8.71 4.81 -4.10
CA SER A 89 7.46 4.08 -3.83
C SER A 89 7.36 2.89 -4.78
N VAL A 90 6.52 1.93 -4.42
CA VAL A 90 6.29 0.75 -5.23
C VAL A 90 4.78 0.50 -5.34
N ASP A 91 4.35 0.05 -6.52
CA ASP A 91 2.98 -0.42 -6.73
C ASP A 91 2.97 -1.94 -6.67
N VAL A 92 2.14 -2.49 -5.79
CA VAL A 92 2.03 -3.94 -5.61
C VAL A 92 0.59 -4.40 -5.76
N THR A 93 0.43 -5.65 -6.19
CA THR A 93 -0.88 -6.32 -6.26
C THR A 93 -0.99 -7.32 -5.12
N ILE A 94 -2.10 -7.31 -4.40
CA ILE A 94 -2.38 -8.30 -3.37
C ILE A 94 -2.69 -9.63 -4.05
N VAL A 95 -1.90 -10.64 -3.74
CA VAL A 95 -2.05 -12.00 -4.29
C VAL A 95 -2.21 -13.06 -3.21
N ASP A 96 -1.91 -12.71 -1.95
CA ASP A 96 -1.81 -13.71 -0.89
C ASP A 96 -2.33 -13.17 0.44
N TYR A 97 -2.46 -14.07 1.38
CA TYR A 97 -2.91 -13.78 2.73
C TYR A 97 -1.78 -14.06 3.73
N CYS A 98 -1.51 -13.09 4.57
CA CYS A 98 -0.61 -13.23 5.70
C CYS A 98 -1.44 -13.55 6.93
N PRO A 99 -1.41 -14.80 7.44
CA PRO A 99 -2.35 -15.24 8.48
C PRO A 99 -2.13 -14.56 9.82
N ALA A 100 -2.98 -14.87 10.77
CA ALA A 100 -2.90 -14.35 12.14
C ALA A 100 -1.49 -14.55 12.71
N GLY A 101 -0.93 -13.49 13.31
CA GLY A 101 0.46 -13.47 13.77
C GLY A 101 1.42 -12.83 12.78
N CYS A 102 0.97 -12.50 11.59
CA CYS A 102 1.74 -11.71 10.63
C CYS A 102 2.16 -10.37 11.25
N GLN A 103 3.43 -10.02 11.08
CA GLN A 103 4.04 -8.90 11.78
C GLN A 103 3.78 -7.53 11.13
N GLY A 104 3.32 -7.49 9.88
CA GLY A 104 3.07 -6.26 9.15
C GLY A 104 1.63 -6.12 8.69
N THR A 105 1.24 -4.90 8.32
CA THR A 105 -0.04 -4.64 7.67
C THR A 105 -0.06 -5.22 6.26
N ILE A 106 1.05 -5.03 5.54
CA ILE A 106 1.30 -5.59 4.21
C ILE A 106 2.62 -6.34 4.26
N ASP A 107 2.60 -7.58 3.77
CA ASP A 107 3.80 -8.40 3.65
C ASP A 107 4.23 -8.38 2.18
N LEU A 108 5.24 -7.57 1.87
CA LEU A 108 5.71 -7.35 0.51
C LEU A 108 6.55 -8.54 0.03
N SER A 109 6.59 -8.76 -1.28
CA SER A 109 7.65 -9.60 -1.83
C SER A 109 9.01 -8.99 -1.47
N GLN A 110 10.05 -9.81 -1.42
CA GLN A 110 11.40 -9.28 -1.15
C GLN A 110 11.83 -8.24 -2.18
N GLU A 111 11.43 -8.40 -3.44
CA GLU A 111 11.74 -7.47 -4.51
C GLU A 111 11.03 -6.13 -4.32
N ALA A 112 9.77 -6.15 -3.94
CA ALA A 112 9.01 -4.92 -3.67
C ALA A 112 9.56 -4.19 -2.44
N PHE A 113 9.89 -4.93 -1.38
CA PHE A 113 10.48 -4.35 -0.17
C PHE A 113 11.83 -3.69 -0.48
N ALA A 114 12.69 -4.40 -1.22
CA ALA A 114 14.02 -3.88 -1.58
C ALA A 114 13.95 -2.65 -2.47
N ALA A 115 12.87 -2.46 -3.24
CA ALA A 115 12.69 -1.25 -4.05
C ALA A 115 12.50 0.00 -3.18
N ILE A 116 11.92 -0.13 -1.99
CA ILE A 116 11.58 1.02 -1.14
C ILE A 116 12.39 1.09 0.15
N ALA A 117 13.08 0.02 0.53
CA ALA A 117 13.80 -0.02 1.80
C ALA A 117 15.00 -0.97 1.76
N ASN A 118 15.91 -0.77 2.72
CA ASN A 118 16.98 -1.72 2.99
C ASN A 118 16.37 -3.01 3.59
N PRO A 119 16.57 -4.18 2.95
CA PRO A 119 16.04 -5.44 3.46
C PRO A 119 16.50 -5.80 4.87
N ASP A 120 17.68 -5.33 5.29
CA ASP A 120 18.18 -5.60 6.64
C ASP A 120 17.28 -5.01 7.73
N ALA A 121 16.43 -4.05 7.38
CA ALA A 121 15.47 -3.50 8.32
C ALA A 121 14.40 -4.53 8.73
N GLY A 122 14.03 -5.43 7.84
CA GLY A 122 13.03 -6.48 8.09
C GLY A 122 11.60 -5.98 8.25
N LYS A 123 11.42 -4.83 8.85
CA LYS A 123 10.12 -4.19 9.08
C LYS A 123 10.29 -2.68 9.03
N ILE A 124 9.36 -2.01 8.37
CA ILE A 124 9.37 -0.55 8.19
C ILE A 124 8.00 0.05 8.43
N LEU A 125 7.96 1.33 8.75
CA LEU A 125 6.74 2.13 8.73
C LEU A 125 6.43 2.51 7.30
N ILE A 126 5.16 2.43 6.92
CA ILE A 126 4.70 2.75 5.57
C ILE A 126 3.44 3.61 5.58
N ASP A 127 3.24 4.32 4.48
CA ASP A 127 1.92 4.75 4.03
C ASP A 127 1.54 3.92 2.82
N TYR A 128 0.25 3.63 2.66
CA TYR A 128 -0.26 2.88 1.51
C TYR A 128 -1.59 3.45 1.05
N THR A 129 -1.78 3.49 -0.28
CA THR A 129 -3.00 3.98 -0.93
C THR A 129 -3.40 3.05 -2.06
N ARG A 130 -4.71 2.95 -2.28
CA ARG A 130 -5.25 2.21 -3.44
C ARG A 130 -5.17 3.03 -4.69
#